data_063d65a98323a4b12a839a98d92f23b0
#
_entry.id   063d65a98323a4b12a839a98d92f23b0
#
_cell.length_a   1.000
_cell.length_b   1.000
_cell.length_c   1.000
_cell.angle_alpha   90.00
_cell.angle_beta   90.00
_cell.angle_gamma   90.00
#
_symmetry.space_group_name_H-M   'P 1'
#
loop_
_entity.id
_entity.type
_entity.pdbx_description
1 polymer ?
#
loop_
_entity_poly.entity_id
_entity_poly.type
_entity_poly.pdbx_seq_one_letter_code
_entity_poly.pdbx_strand_id
1 'polypeptide(L)'
;MKKIILTVATIFAIGAVNAQDLKSKKGENYLPEAGDWAISFNADGIFEYAGNAFNGNTNNNAPGVNYVDGFNGTFVGKKFISDKNAYRVIVNLGIGTGKTTAVNVFNQGTPAEFTTTTETSLPSNGFDLALGLGKEWRRGKTRLQGFYGADALVFLNSTKATQDISTVNSGTNTTAFVANSNTEITSGMGLGLGVNGFLGAEYFIFPKMSIGAQYSWGLQFEIDGEGEQTVT
;
A
#
# COMPACT_ATOMS: atom_id res chain seq x y z
N MET A 1 8.24 21.07 12.66
CA MET A 1 7.40 21.48 11.52
C MET A 1 7.98 22.66 10.74
N LYS A 2 8.30 23.82 11.34
CA LYS A 2 8.86 24.98 10.60
C LYS A 2 10.14 24.68 9.82
N LYS A 3 11.04 23.83 10.33
CA LYS A 3 12.30 23.46 9.65
C LYS A 3 12.06 22.57 8.41
N ILE A 4 11.07 21.69 8.46
CA ILE A 4 10.70 20.82 7.32
C ILE A 4 10.09 21.66 6.19
N ILE A 5 9.21 22.59 6.53
CA ILE A 5 8.59 23.51 5.55
C ILE A 5 9.66 24.37 4.88
N LEU A 6 10.65 24.85 5.65
CA LEU A 6 11.75 25.65 5.09
C LEU A 6 12.64 24.82 4.17
N THR A 7 12.94 23.57 4.52
CA THR A 7 13.75 22.66 3.68
C THR A 7 13.03 22.33 2.38
N VAL A 8 11.74 22.02 2.44
CA VAL A 8 10.91 21.78 1.25
C VAL A 8 10.84 23.03 0.37
N ALA A 9 10.59 24.21 0.95
CA ALA A 9 10.58 25.46 0.22
C ALA A 9 11.94 25.79 -0.43
N THR A 10 13.06 25.45 0.22
CA THR A 10 14.40 25.65 -0.34
C THR A 10 14.67 24.72 -1.51
N ILE A 11 14.26 23.46 -1.44
CA ILE A 11 14.35 22.49 -2.55
C ILE A 11 13.55 22.99 -3.77
N PHE A 12 12.34 23.50 -3.54
CA PHE A 12 11.53 24.08 -4.62
C PHE A 12 12.15 25.36 -5.21
N ALA A 13 12.77 26.21 -4.39
CA ALA A 13 13.43 27.43 -4.86
C ALA A 13 14.67 27.15 -5.72
N ILE A 14 15.48 26.14 -5.35
CA ILE A 14 16.65 25.71 -6.15
C ILE A 14 16.21 25.11 -7.49
N GLY A 15 15.11 24.37 -7.52
CA GLY A 15 14.53 23.83 -8.76
C GLY A 15 14.06 24.92 -9.73
N ALA A 16 13.58 26.06 -9.23
CA ALA A 16 13.06 27.14 -10.05
C ALA A 16 14.17 27.90 -10.84
N VAL A 17 15.39 27.94 -10.33
CA VAL A 17 16.50 28.70 -10.95
C VAL A 17 17.04 27.99 -12.20
N ASN A 18 16.94 26.65 -12.31
CA ASN A 18 17.44 25.88 -13.45
C ASN A 18 16.33 25.50 -14.46
N ALA A 19 15.18 26.14 -14.36
CA ALA A 19 13.94 25.73 -15.04
C ALA A 19 13.83 26.14 -16.51
N GLN A 20 14.86 26.73 -17.11
CA GLN A 20 14.77 27.22 -18.49
C GLN A 20 15.14 26.18 -19.56
N ASP A 21 15.90 25.15 -19.23
CA ASP A 21 16.25 24.09 -20.17
C ASP A 21 15.22 22.95 -20.15
N LEU A 22 14.26 23.02 -21.06
CA LEU A 22 13.29 21.93 -21.29
C LEU A 22 13.86 20.79 -22.19
N LYS A 23 15.09 20.95 -22.66
CA LYS A 23 15.82 19.96 -23.44
C LYS A 23 17.13 19.57 -22.74
N SER A 24 17.45 18.30 -22.84
CA SER A 24 18.73 17.78 -22.38
C SER A 24 19.86 18.23 -23.28
N LYS A 25 21.12 18.05 -22.85
CA LYS A 25 22.31 18.30 -23.70
C LYS A 25 22.30 17.52 -25.02
N LYS A 26 21.53 16.42 -25.08
CA LYS A 26 21.34 15.59 -26.28
C LYS A 26 20.14 16.00 -27.13
N GLY A 27 19.40 17.06 -26.74
CA GLY A 27 18.23 17.56 -27.45
C GLY A 27 16.90 16.88 -27.07
N GLU A 28 16.90 15.95 -26.09
CA GLU A 28 15.71 15.22 -25.66
C GLU A 28 14.82 16.12 -24.79
N ASN A 29 13.50 16.04 -24.95
CA ASN A 29 12.55 16.80 -24.14
C ASN A 29 12.45 16.20 -22.72
N TYR A 30 12.48 17.05 -21.70
CA TYR A 30 12.25 16.64 -20.33
C TYR A 30 10.80 16.31 -20.06
N LEU A 31 9.88 17.12 -20.60
CA LEU A 31 8.46 16.96 -20.40
C LEU A 31 7.87 15.91 -21.34
N PRO A 32 6.82 15.20 -20.90
CA PRO A 32 6.10 14.29 -21.78
C PRO A 32 5.33 15.04 -22.86
N GLU A 33 5.18 14.41 -24.00
CA GLU A 33 4.51 14.92 -25.19
C GLU A 33 3.25 14.09 -25.50
N ALA A 34 2.41 14.61 -26.39
CA ALA A 34 1.26 13.87 -26.88
C ALA A 34 1.68 12.52 -27.48
N GLY A 35 1.06 11.44 -27.05
CA GLY A 35 1.39 10.09 -27.47
C GLY A 35 2.30 9.32 -26.52
N ASP A 36 2.99 10.00 -25.60
CA ASP A 36 3.84 9.32 -24.60
C ASP A 36 3.04 8.47 -23.63
N TRP A 37 3.71 7.46 -23.11
CA TRP A 37 3.25 6.64 -22.00
C TRP A 37 4.16 6.83 -20.79
N ALA A 38 3.60 6.75 -19.61
CA ALA A 38 4.36 6.73 -18.37
C ALA A 38 3.77 5.71 -17.39
N ILE A 39 4.60 5.22 -16.50
CA ILE A 39 4.20 4.40 -15.37
C ILE A 39 4.66 5.14 -14.12
N SER A 40 3.77 5.27 -13.15
CA SER A 40 4.04 5.84 -11.84
C SER A 40 3.83 4.78 -10.77
N PHE A 41 4.68 4.81 -9.76
CA PHE A 41 4.58 3.98 -8.56
C PHE A 41 4.99 4.78 -7.33
N ASN A 42 4.52 4.39 -6.17
CA ASN A 42 4.90 5.01 -4.92
C ASN A 42 6.29 4.51 -4.50
N ALA A 43 7.17 5.44 -4.19
CA ALA A 43 8.54 5.17 -3.76
C ALA A 43 8.75 5.34 -2.24
N ASP A 44 7.69 5.53 -1.43
CA ASP A 44 7.79 5.78 0.02
C ASP A 44 8.57 4.66 0.71
N GLY A 45 8.29 3.40 0.41
CA GLY A 45 9.02 2.27 0.97
C GLY A 45 10.51 2.28 0.64
N ILE A 46 10.88 2.75 -0.56
CA ILE A 46 12.30 2.89 -0.95
C ILE A 46 12.96 3.98 -0.12
N PHE A 47 12.29 5.13 0.08
CA PHE A 47 12.83 6.23 0.87
C PHE A 47 12.89 5.89 2.36
N GLU A 48 11.90 5.17 2.89
CA GLU A 48 11.92 4.67 4.26
C GLU A 48 13.07 3.69 4.48
N TYR A 49 13.25 2.73 3.58
CA TYR A 49 14.36 1.79 3.63
C TYR A 49 15.72 2.49 3.62
N ALA A 50 15.92 3.45 2.72
CA ALA A 50 17.14 4.24 2.66
C ALA A 50 17.32 5.09 3.93
N GLY A 51 16.26 5.75 4.43
CA GLY A 51 16.30 6.51 5.67
C GLY A 51 16.67 5.66 6.88
N ASN A 52 16.13 4.48 7.00
CA ASN A 52 16.44 3.53 8.07
C ASN A 52 17.89 3.03 7.99
N ALA A 53 18.42 2.80 6.78
CA ALA A 53 19.82 2.43 6.59
C ALA A 53 20.77 3.53 7.07
N PHE A 54 20.45 4.81 6.84
CA PHE A 54 21.24 5.94 7.33
C PHE A 54 21.11 6.18 8.84
N ASN A 55 19.97 5.86 9.44
CA ASN A 55 19.73 6.03 10.87
C ASN A 55 20.17 4.82 11.71
N GLY A 56 20.65 3.74 11.10
CA GLY A 56 21.05 2.49 11.77
C GLY A 56 19.88 1.68 12.33
N ASN A 57 18.67 1.93 11.88
CA ASN A 57 17.50 1.14 12.25
C ASN A 57 17.50 -0.20 11.51
N THR A 58 17.46 -1.31 12.27
CA THR A 58 17.52 -2.66 11.71
C THR A 58 16.17 -3.29 11.40
N ASN A 59 15.06 -2.64 11.78
CA ASN A 59 13.70 -3.11 11.47
C ASN A 59 13.26 -2.66 10.06
N ASN A 60 14.02 -3.05 9.06
CA ASN A 60 13.70 -2.74 7.67
C ASN A 60 12.82 -3.85 7.07
N ASN A 61 11.56 -3.57 6.89
CA ASN A 61 10.72 -4.35 5.99
C ASN A 61 11.12 -4.07 4.54
N ALA A 62 10.96 -5.07 3.68
CA ALA A 62 11.17 -4.85 2.25
C ALA A 62 10.29 -3.68 1.76
N PRO A 63 10.84 -2.77 0.93
CA PRO A 63 10.07 -1.63 0.45
C PRO A 63 8.85 -2.11 -0.35
N GLY A 64 7.66 -1.74 0.13
CA GLY A 64 6.42 -1.93 -0.61
C GLY A 64 6.22 -0.81 -1.62
N VAL A 65 5.69 -1.13 -2.77
CA VAL A 65 5.29 -0.13 -3.77
C VAL A 65 3.80 0.12 -3.57
N ASN A 66 3.45 1.26 -2.96
CA ASN A 66 2.06 1.64 -2.68
C ASN A 66 1.73 2.93 -3.42
N TYR A 67 0.60 2.99 -4.08
CA TYR A 67 0.13 4.22 -4.72
C TYR A 67 -1.02 4.88 -3.95
N VAL A 68 -1.87 4.09 -3.34
CA VAL A 68 -2.99 4.53 -2.51
C VAL A 68 -2.79 3.94 -1.12
N ASP A 69 -2.97 4.74 -0.06
CA ASP A 69 -2.89 4.26 1.32
C ASP A 69 -3.82 3.05 1.50
N GLY A 70 -3.25 1.96 2.02
CA GLY A 70 -3.96 0.70 2.26
C GLY A 70 -3.88 -0.34 1.13
N PHE A 71 -3.37 0.02 -0.06
CA PHE A 71 -3.24 -0.92 -1.17
C PHE A 71 -1.77 -1.09 -1.57
N ASN A 72 -1.19 -2.22 -1.20
CA ASN A 72 0.14 -2.61 -1.67
C ASN A 72 0.09 -3.00 -3.14
N GLY A 73 1.05 -2.58 -3.94
CA GLY A 73 1.18 -3.04 -5.33
C GLY A 73 0.36 -2.26 -6.36
N THR A 74 0.04 -0.98 -6.11
CA THR A 74 -0.67 -0.16 -7.09
C THR A 74 0.26 0.45 -8.14
N PHE A 75 -0.10 0.28 -9.40
CA PHE A 75 0.53 0.92 -10.54
C PHE A 75 -0.43 1.92 -11.20
N VAL A 76 0.11 3.04 -11.64
CA VAL A 76 -0.64 4.01 -12.45
C VAL A 76 0.03 4.17 -13.79
N GLY A 77 -0.64 3.68 -14.83
CA GLY A 77 -0.30 3.98 -16.21
C GLY A 77 -0.87 5.32 -16.62
N LYS A 78 -0.09 6.12 -17.35
CA LYS A 78 -0.55 7.40 -17.93
C LYS A 78 -0.36 7.37 -19.43
N LYS A 79 -1.37 7.83 -20.18
CA LYS A 79 -1.29 8.11 -21.61
C LYS A 79 -1.46 9.60 -21.82
N PHE A 80 -0.41 10.27 -22.29
CA PHE A 80 -0.46 11.70 -22.57
C PHE A 80 -1.20 11.96 -23.88
N ILE A 81 -2.25 12.78 -23.84
CA ILE A 81 -3.02 13.22 -24.99
C ILE A 81 -2.46 14.54 -25.51
N SER A 82 -1.90 15.32 -24.61
CA SER A 82 -1.18 16.56 -24.87
C SER A 82 -0.15 16.80 -23.77
N ASP A 83 0.65 17.83 -23.91
CA ASP A 83 1.56 18.33 -22.88
C ASP A 83 0.85 18.69 -21.55
N LYS A 84 -0.46 18.89 -21.57
CA LYS A 84 -1.29 19.36 -20.45
C LYS A 84 -2.32 18.35 -19.95
N ASN A 85 -2.54 17.25 -20.63
CA ASN A 85 -3.58 16.28 -20.28
C ASN A 85 -3.08 14.84 -20.46
N ALA A 86 -3.43 14.00 -19.51
CA ALA A 86 -3.23 12.56 -19.61
C ALA A 86 -4.46 11.79 -19.14
N TYR A 87 -4.72 10.64 -19.73
CA TYR A 87 -5.56 9.61 -19.15
C TYR A 87 -4.74 8.77 -18.19
N ARG A 88 -5.40 8.25 -17.16
CA ARG A 88 -4.81 7.42 -16.14
C ARG A 88 -5.53 6.08 -16.11
N VAL A 89 -4.77 5.01 -15.94
CA VAL A 89 -5.25 3.66 -15.67
C VAL A 89 -4.61 3.23 -14.37
N ILE A 90 -5.42 2.88 -13.40
CA ILE A 90 -4.97 2.41 -12.10
C ILE A 90 -5.21 0.91 -12.04
N VAL A 91 -4.20 0.15 -11.63
CA VAL A 91 -4.28 -1.28 -11.40
C VAL A 91 -3.63 -1.56 -10.06
N ASN A 92 -4.38 -2.16 -9.16
CA ASN A 92 -3.88 -2.71 -7.92
C ASN A 92 -4.23 -4.19 -7.86
N LEU A 93 -3.27 -5.00 -7.47
CA LEU A 93 -3.46 -6.42 -7.19
C LEU A 93 -2.74 -6.73 -5.88
N GLY A 94 -3.50 -7.06 -4.85
CA GLY A 94 -3.02 -7.51 -3.57
C GLY A 94 -3.33 -9.00 -3.37
N ILE A 95 -2.31 -9.77 -3.02
CA ILE A 95 -2.46 -11.15 -2.53
C ILE A 95 -1.66 -11.22 -1.26
N GLY A 96 -2.34 -11.45 -0.15
CA GLY A 96 -1.72 -11.53 1.16
C GLY A 96 -1.93 -12.89 1.80
N THR A 97 -0.88 -13.42 2.42
CA THR A 97 -0.97 -14.57 3.32
C THR A 97 -0.28 -14.19 4.62
N GLY A 98 -0.93 -14.48 5.73
CA GLY A 98 -0.38 -14.23 7.05
C GLY A 98 -0.65 -15.38 7.98
N LYS A 99 0.18 -15.55 9.01
CA LYS A 99 -0.06 -16.45 10.11
C LYS A 99 0.40 -15.79 11.41
N THR A 100 -0.51 -15.69 12.37
CA THR A 100 -0.19 -15.24 13.71
C THR A 100 -0.36 -16.43 14.65
N THR A 101 0.64 -16.70 15.48
CA THR A 101 0.56 -17.74 16.51
C THR A 101 0.73 -17.11 17.88
N ALA A 102 -0.20 -17.37 18.79
CA ALA A 102 -0.13 -16.98 20.19
C ALA A 102 -0.11 -18.25 21.05
N VAL A 103 0.82 -18.30 21.99
CA VAL A 103 0.93 -19.40 22.95
C VAL A 103 0.69 -18.85 24.35
N ASN A 104 -0.33 -19.37 25.02
CA ASN A 104 -0.63 -19.04 26.40
C ASN A 104 -0.36 -20.27 27.30
N VAL A 105 0.42 -20.07 28.32
CA VAL A 105 0.74 -21.14 29.32
C VAL A 105 0.18 -20.72 30.65
N PHE A 106 -0.68 -21.56 31.21
CA PHE A 106 -1.25 -21.36 32.54
C PHE A 106 -0.79 -22.48 33.45
N ASN A 107 -0.18 -22.12 34.58
CA ASN A 107 0.19 -23.06 35.61
C ASN A 107 -0.86 -22.99 36.72
N GLN A 108 -1.50 -24.10 37.01
CA GLN A 108 -2.48 -24.22 38.11
C GLN A 108 -1.89 -25.07 39.23
N GLY A 109 -1.84 -24.49 40.42
CA GLY A 109 -1.42 -25.17 41.62
C GLY A 109 0.02 -24.86 42.08
N THR A 110 0.28 -25.14 43.36
CA THR A 110 1.61 -25.11 43.97
C THR A 110 1.80 -26.42 44.75
N PRO A 111 2.80 -27.23 44.41
CA PRO A 111 3.72 -27.16 43.29
C PRO A 111 3.00 -27.43 41.95
N ALA A 112 3.52 -26.96 40.85
CA ALA A 112 2.91 -27.00 39.50
C ALA A 112 2.60 -28.45 39.09
N GLU A 113 1.48 -28.97 39.53
CA GLU A 113 1.03 -30.33 39.19
C GLU A 113 0.30 -30.36 37.84
N PHE A 114 -0.06 -29.19 37.32
CA PHE A 114 -0.86 -29.09 36.12
C PHE A 114 -0.50 -27.87 35.29
N THR A 115 -0.14 -28.08 34.03
CA THR A 115 0.15 -27.03 33.06
C THR A 115 -0.81 -27.13 31.88
N THR A 116 -1.53 -26.07 31.61
CA THR A 116 -2.36 -25.94 30.43
C THR A 116 -1.64 -25.05 29.39
N THR A 117 -1.36 -25.60 28.25
CA THR A 117 -0.79 -24.84 27.12
C THR A 117 -1.84 -24.73 26.03
N THR A 118 -2.22 -23.49 25.67
CA THR A 118 -3.13 -23.22 24.58
C THR A 118 -2.36 -22.52 23.46
N GLU A 119 -2.31 -23.14 22.31
CA GLU A 119 -1.79 -22.56 21.09
C GLU A 119 -2.95 -22.12 20.21
N THR A 120 -2.96 -20.86 19.81
CA THR A 120 -3.90 -20.29 18.87
C THR A 120 -3.15 -19.89 17.61
N SER A 121 -3.48 -20.47 16.50
CA SER A 121 -2.91 -20.18 15.19
C SER A 121 -3.98 -19.55 14.29
N LEU A 122 -3.65 -18.41 13.68
CA LEU A 122 -4.55 -17.62 12.85
C LEU A 122 -3.93 -17.42 11.45
N PRO A 123 -3.97 -18.43 10.57
CA PRO A 123 -3.65 -18.21 9.17
C PRO A 123 -4.74 -17.37 8.52
N SER A 124 -4.32 -16.44 7.67
CA SER A 124 -5.21 -15.59 6.90
C SER A 124 -4.74 -15.47 5.46
N ASN A 125 -5.68 -15.47 4.54
CA ASN A 125 -5.43 -15.24 3.12
C ASN A 125 -6.32 -14.09 2.66
N GLY A 126 -5.75 -13.15 1.92
CA GLY A 126 -6.48 -12.01 1.37
C GLY A 126 -6.23 -11.86 -0.13
N PHE A 127 -7.23 -11.39 -0.81
CA PHE A 127 -7.18 -11.00 -2.22
C PHE A 127 -7.84 -9.63 -2.37
N ASP A 128 -7.13 -8.71 -3.03
CA ASP A 128 -7.59 -7.37 -3.34
C ASP A 128 -7.31 -7.07 -4.81
N LEU A 129 -8.31 -6.58 -5.52
CA LEU A 129 -8.18 -6.09 -6.89
C LEU A 129 -8.84 -4.72 -6.97
N ALA A 130 -8.11 -3.70 -7.43
CA ALA A 130 -8.70 -2.44 -7.81
C ALA A 130 -8.33 -2.07 -9.24
N LEU A 131 -9.32 -1.64 -9.99
CA LEU A 131 -9.17 -1.12 -11.35
C LEU A 131 -9.74 0.29 -11.40
N GLY A 132 -9.02 1.20 -12.03
CA GLY A 132 -9.44 2.59 -12.11
C GLY A 132 -9.12 3.25 -13.43
N LEU A 133 -9.93 4.23 -13.76
CA LEU A 133 -9.74 5.12 -14.89
C LEU A 133 -9.84 6.57 -14.42
N GLY A 134 -8.94 7.41 -14.92
CA GLY A 134 -8.90 8.80 -14.52
C GLY A 134 -8.40 9.73 -15.59
N LYS A 135 -8.47 11.02 -15.24
CA LYS A 135 -7.95 12.09 -16.06
C LYS A 135 -7.12 13.04 -15.23
N GLU A 136 -5.94 13.36 -15.77
CA GLU A 136 -4.98 14.28 -15.18
C GLU A 136 -4.86 15.53 -16.04
N TRP A 137 -4.90 16.68 -15.39
CA TRP A 137 -4.59 17.99 -15.98
C TRP A 137 -3.30 18.51 -15.38
N ARG A 138 -2.45 19.06 -16.23
CA ARG A 138 -1.10 19.49 -15.89
C ARG A 138 -0.96 20.99 -16.07
N ARG A 139 -0.17 21.62 -15.19
CA ARG A 139 0.12 23.05 -15.22
C ARG A 139 1.61 23.26 -14.91
N GLY A 140 2.27 24.02 -15.74
CA GLY A 140 3.68 24.39 -15.59
C GLY A 140 4.29 24.74 -16.94
N LYS A 141 5.38 25.47 -16.91
CA LYS A 141 6.18 25.84 -18.08
C LYS A 141 7.65 25.47 -17.91
N THR A 142 7.97 24.76 -16.84
CA THR A 142 9.32 24.41 -16.44
C THR A 142 9.40 22.91 -16.17
N ARG A 143 10.55 22.42 -15.76
CA ARG A 143 10.73 21.03 -15.31
C ARG A 143 9.88 20.70 -14.06
N LEU A 144 9.45 21.73 -13.29
CA LEU A 144 8.47 21.56 -12.23
C LEU A 144 7.07 21.72 -12.81
N GLN A 145 6.27 20.66 -12.73
CA GLN A 145 4.90 20.59 -13.20
C GLN A 145 3.96 20.34 -12.02
N GLY A 146 2.93 21.16 -11.90
CA GLY A 146 1.78 20.84 -11.06
C GLY A 146 0.80 19.96 -11.83
N PHE A 147 0.11 19.06 -11.14
CA PHE A 147 -0.95 18.26 -11.75
C PHE A 147 -2.11 18.09 -10.78
N TYR A 148 -3.30 17.85 -11.32
CA TYR A 148 -4.50 17.54 -10.56
C TYR A 148 -5.45 16.73 -11.41
N GLY A 149 -6.41 16.05 -10.80
CA GLY A 149 -7.34 15.25 -11.54
C GLY A 149 -8.33 14.49 -10.68
N ALA A 150 -9.00 13.55 -11.34
CA ALA A 150 -9.90 12.62 -10.66
C ALA A 150 -9.81 11.24 -11.29
N ASP A 151 -10.00 10.22 -10.45
CA ASP A 151 -10.02 8.81 -10.79
C ASP A 151 -11.34 8.19 -10.32
N ALA A 152 -11.93 7.32 -11.13
CA ALA A 152 -13.02 6.43 -10.75
C ALA A 152 -12.47 5.02 -10.62
N LEU A 153 -12.85 4.32 -9.56
CA LEU A 153 -12.30 3.03 -9.15
C LEU A 153 -13.41 2.00 -8.96
N VAL A 154 -13.14 0.78 -9.33
CA VAL A 154 -13.90 -0.42 -8.95
C VAL A 154 -12.94 -1.31 -8.19
N PHE A 155 -13.36 -1.86 -7.06
CA PHE A 155 -12.54 -2.76 -6.29
C PHE A 155 -13.32 -3.99 -5.83
N LEU A 156 -12.58 -5.08 -5.72
CA LEU A 156 -13.02 -6.38 -5.24
C LEU A 156 -12.07 -6.80 -4.14
N ASN A 157 -12.60 -7.29 -3.04
CA ASN A 157 -11.79 -7.85 -1.97
C ASN A 157 -12.42 -9.15 -1.45
N SER A 158 -11.60 -9.99 -0.85
CA SER A 158 -12.05 -11.17 -0.14
C SER A 158 -10.99 -11.58 0.87
N THR A 159 -11.41 -11.97 2.06
CA THR A 159 -10.52 -12.44 3.12
C THR A 159 -11.04 -13.74 3.69
N LYS A 160 -10.14 -14.70 3.85
CA LYS A 160 -10.38 -15.94 4.56
C LYS A 160 -9.43 -16.03 5.74
N ALA A 161 -9.95 -16.24 6.93
CA ALA A 161 -9.18 -16.49 8.14
C ALA A 161 -9.61 -17.81 8.75
N THR A 162 -8.64 -18.58 9.24
CA THR A 162 -8.90 -19.81 9.96
C THR A 162 -8.32 -19.66 11.35
N GLN A 163 -9.06 -20.02 12.36
CA GLN A 163 -8.60 -20.05 13.74
C GLN A 163 -8.46 -21.49 14.19
N ASP A 164 -7.22 -21.92 14.42
CA ASP A 164 -6.91 -23.22 14.99
C ASP A 164 -6.54 -23.05 16.46
N ILE A 165 -7.27 -23.67 17.36
CA ILE A 165 -7.00 -23.70 18.79
C ILE A 165 -6.63 -25.11 19.18
N SER A 166 -5.45 -25.28 19.74
CA SER A 166 -4.98 -26.53 20.32
C SER A 166 -4.67 -26.35 21.79
N THR A 167 -5.31 -27.09 22.65
CA THR A 167 -5.10 -27.05 24.10
C THR A 167 -4.54 -28.38 24.58
N VAL A 168 -3.37 -28.33 25.20
CA VAL A 168 -2.71 -29.50 25.79
C VAL A 168 -2.62 -29.29 27.28
N ASN A 169 -3.18 -30.24 28.05
CA ASN A 169 -3.06 -30.28 29.51
C ASN A 169 -2.05 -31.36 29.89
N SER A 170 -1.02 -30.97 30.60
CA SER A 170 0.04 -31.86 31.05
C SER A 170 0.22 -31.76 32.56
N GLY A 171 0.22 -32.90 33.25
CA GLY A 171 0.45 -33.00 34.72
C GLY A 171 1.16 -34.28 35.07
N THR A 172 1.71 -34.37 36.30
CA THR A 172 2.58 -35.46 36.73
C THR A 172 1.86 -36.80 36.88
N ASN A 173 0.52 -36.81 36.95
CA ASN A 173 -0.33 -37.99 37.11
C ASN A 173 -1.60 -38.01 36.26
N THR A 174 -1.70 -37.20 35.24
CA THR A 174 -2.88 -37.11 34.37
C THR A 174 -2.55 -37.46 32.96
N THR A 175 -3.45 -38.21 32.32
CA THR A 175 -3.42 -38.42 30.86
C THR A 175 -3.52 -37.05 30.15
N ALA A 176 -2.61 -36.77 29.23
CA ALA A 176 -2.67 -35.54 28.45
C ALA A 176 -4.02 -35.46 27.72
N PHE A 177 -4.78 -34.43 28.03
CA PHE A 177 -6.00 -34.12 27.33
C PHE A 177 -5.68 -33.11 26.23
N VAL A 178 -6.03 -33.42 25.00
CA VAL A 178 -5.86 -32.52 23.84
C VAL A 178 -7.26 -32.17 23.35
N ALA A 179 -7.59 -30.89 23.40
CA ALA A 179 -8.79 -30.36 22.77
C ALA A 179 -8.37 -29.49 21.59
N ASN A 180 -8.90 -29.82 20.42
CA ASN A 180 -8.68 -29.03 19.19
C ASN A 180 -10.02 -28.44 18.77
N SER A 181 -9.99 -27.18 18.35
CA SER A 181 -11.13 -26.53 17.72
C SER A 181 -10.61 -25.78 16.50
N ASN A 182 -11.28 -25.97 15.38
CA ASN A 182 -11.01 -25.23 14.16
C ASN A 182 -12.23 -24.38 13.84
N THR A 183 -12.00 -23.09 13.63
CA THR A 183 -13.04 -22.15 13.19
C THR A 183 -12.57 -21.50 11.91
N GLU A 184 -13.24 -21.79 10.82
CA GLU A 184 -13.00 -21.13 9.54
C GLU A 184 -13.99 -19.97 9.39
N ILE A 185 -13.46 -18.78 9.13
CA ILE A 185 -14.23 -17.56 8.86
C ILE A 185 -13.86 -17.11 7.45
N THR A 186 -14.81 -17.11 6.55
CA THR A 186 -14.65 -16.57 5.20
C THR A 186 -15.51 -15.32 5.13
N SER A 187 -14.90 -14.14 4.87
CA SER A 187 -15.68 -12.97 4.51
C SER A 187 -16.25 -13.15 3.12
N GLY A 188 -17.45 -12.71 2.89
CA GLY A 188 -18.02 -12.62 1.55
C GLY A 188 -17.13 -11.75 0.66
N MET A 189 -17.28 -11.89 -0.67
CA MET A 189 -16.62 -11.02 -1.61
C MET A 189 -17.20 -9.61 -1.48
N GLY A 190 -16.34 -8.63 -1.16
CA GLY A 190 -16.68 -7.21 -1.19
C GLY A 190 -16.57 -6.66 -2.61
N LEU A 191 -17.56 -5.90 -3.04
CA LEU A 191 -17.57 -5.14 -4.29
C LEU A 191 -17.70 -3.67 -3.94
N GLY A 192 -16.79 -2.82 -4.43
CA GLY A 192 -16.83 -1.41 -4.14
C GLY A 192 -16.65 -0.53 -5.37
N LEU A 193 -17.14 0.69 -5.24
CA LEU A 193 -16.98 1.79 -6.18
C LEU A 193 -16.36 2.98 -5.46
N GLY A 194 -15.40 3.65 -6.10
CA GLY A 194 -14.73 4.81 -5.53
C GLY A 194 -14.56 5.94 -6.54
N VAL A 195 -14.50 7.15 -6.02
CA VAL A 195 -14.10 8.33 -6.76
C VAL A 195 -13.07 9.09 -5.95
N ASN A 196 -11.90 9.32 -6.53
CA ASN A 196 -10.81 10.04 -5.91
C ASN A 196 -10.49 11.32 -6.67
N GLY A 197 -10.34 12.43 -5.95
CA GLY A 197 -9.66 13.63 -6.44
C GLY A 197 -8.20 13.60 -6.02
N PHE A 198 -7.31 14.14 -6.82
CA PHE A 198 -5.91 14.25 -6.50
C PHE A 198 -5.31 15.57 -6.98
N LEU A 199 -4.26 15.98 -6.30
CA LEU A 199 -3.40 17.09 -6.71
C LEU A 199 -1.95 16.78 -6.32
N GLY A 200 -1.01 17.30 -7.11
CA GLY A 200 0.40 17.06 -6.85
C GLY A 200 1.33 17.93 -7.65
N ALA A 201 2.61 17.72 -7.44
CA ALA A 201 3.67 18.34 -8.21
C ALA A 201 4.77 17.30 -8.49
N GLU A 202 5.39 17.39 -9.65
CA GLU A 202 6.51 16.55 -10.04
C GLU A 202 7.62 17.40 -10.67
N TYR A 203 8.84 16.98 -10.45
CA TYR A 203 10.03 17.61 -11.03
C TYR A 203 10.76 16.60 -11.91
N PHE A 204 10.97 16.97 -13.17
CA PHE A 204 11.68 16.16 -14.15
C PHE A 204 13.19 16.27 -13.94
N ILE A 205 13.78 15.22 -13.38
CA ILE A 205 15.24 15.12 -13.12
C ILE A 205 15.99 14.70 -14.37
N PHE A 206 15.41 13.80 -15.17
CA PHE A 206 15.91 13.37 -16.47
C PHE A 206 14.82 13.49 -17.53
N PRO A 207 15.16 13.41 -18.85
CA PRO A 207 14.16 13.37 -19.91
C PRO A 207 13.10 12.32 -19.65
N LYS A 208 11.84 12.75 -19.57
CA LYS A 208 10.64 11.91 -19.32
C LYS A 208 10.65 11.12 -18.01
N MET A 209 11.55 11.47 -17.07
CA MET A 209 11.64 10.83 -15.77
C MET A 209 11.54 11.86 -14.66
N SER A 210 10.55 11.71 -13.79
CA SER A 210 10.23 12.65 -12.73
C SER A 210 10.17 11.99 -11.36
N ILE A 211 10.34 12.83 -10.33
CA ILE A 211 10.01 12.53 -8.95
C ILE A 211 9.00 13.57 -8.49
N GLY A 212 8.02 13.16 -7.70
CA GLY A 212 6.98 14.06 -7.26
C GLY A 212 6.26 13.58 -6.02
N ALA A 213 5.30 14.39 -5.59
CA ALA A 213 4.39 14.07 -4.52
C ALA A 213 2.95 14.31 -4.97
N GLN A 214 2.06 13.44 -4.56
CA GLN A 214 0.63 13.53 -4.80
C GLN A 214 -0.12 13.42 -3.48
N TYR A 215 -1.13 14.26 -3.33
CA TYR A 215 -2.14 14.14 -2.29
C TYR A 215 -3.46 13.73 -2.94
N SER A 216 -4.12 12.73 -2.37
CA SER A 216 -5.38 12.21 -2.88
C SER A 216 -6.40 12.16 -1.75
N TRP A 217 -7.67 12.36 -2.11
CA TRP A 217 -8.81 12.16 -1.21
C TRP A 217 -10.00 11.67 -2.05
N GLY A 218 -10.86 10.88 -1.45
CA GLY A 218 -12.00 10.32 -2.17
C GLY A 218 -13.10 9.80 -1.29
N LEU A 219 -14.12 9.33 -1.96
CA LEU A 219 -15.26 8.62 -1.37
C LEU A 219 -15.31 7.23 -1.99
N GLN A 220 -15.59 6.24 -1.17
CA GLN A 220 -15.82 4.87 -1.62
C GLN A 220 -17.08 4.32 -0.99
N PHE A 221 -17.75 3.47 -1.74
CA PHE A 221 -18.91 2.70 -1.30
C PHE A 221 -18.59 1.24 -1.53
N GLU A 222 -18.82 0.43 -0.54
CA GLU A 222 -18.56 -1.00 -0.56
C GLU A 222 -19.79 -1.76 -0.10
N ILE A 223 -20.03 -2.88 -0.74
CA ILE A 223 -21.08 -3.84 -0.38
C ILE A 223 -20.36 -5.16 -0.17
N ASP A 224 -20.43 -5.65 1.07
CA ASP A 224 -19.88 -6.94 1.42
C ASP A 224 -20.92 -8.03 1.18
N GLY A 225 -20.48 -9.12 0.57
CA GLY A 225 -21.27 -10.34 0.47
C GLY A 225 -21.44 -11.02 1.83
N GLU A 226 -22.32 -11.99 1.91
CA GLU A 226 -22.49 -12.79 3.12
C GLU A 226 -21.22 -13.60 3.41
N GLY A 227 -20.74 -13.50 4.65
CA GLY A 227 -19.64 -14.32 5.16
C GLY A 227 -20.15 -15.63 5.72
N GLU A 228 -19.30 -16.64 5.78
CA GLU A 228 -19.57 -17.95 6.36
C GLU A 228 -18.62 -18.25 7.51
N GLN A 229 -19.16 -18.84 8.57
CA GLN A 229 -18.39 -19.34 9.69
C GLN A 229 -18.69 -20.82 9.92
N THR A 230 -17.65 -21.64 9.83
CA THR A 230 -17.75 -23.08 10.10
C THR A 230 -16.89 -23.43 11.31
N VAL A 231 -17.47 -24.13 12.28
CA VAL A 231 -16.80 -24.61 13.50
C VAL A 231 -16.77 -26.12 13.46
N THR A 232 -15.56 -26.70 13.64
CA THR A 232 -15.32 -28.16 13.68
C THR A 232 -14.47 -28.53 14.91
#